data_14741829bc74b99ce07201ee46058a46
#
_entry.id   14741829bc74b99ce07201ee46058a46
#
_cell.length_a   1.000
_cell.length_b   1.000
_cell.length_c   1.000
_cell.angle_alpha   90.00
_cell.angle_beta   90.00
_cell.angle_gamma   90.00
#
_symmetry.space_group_name_H-M   'P 1'
#
loop_
_entity.id
_entity.type
_entity.pdbx_description
1 polymer ?
#
loop_
_entity_poly.entity_id
_entity_poly.type
_entity_poly.pdbx_seq_one_letter_code
_entity_poly.pdbx_strand_id
1 'polypeptide(L)'
;MAWTDEITEAAYTSPSGKRIVFNFSPAVNRKTPLKTAEHTFPDVDGAEIQSLGLGGKKFPMTAIFDGADCMKNASEFEDALCERGFGFLEHPIYGKYAVVPTGEIERSDDLVSALNESKVTVTFAETITDKAFPESEVAAMDELESSIDNYDTMAAETFAELIETDSIDDSMQLQSVLKTQSNSLFEGISKLAEKSSNMKDKMKVLQKINELKNKAQGIIASVDKIAANAQELAATLIQTARMPAALVTDALAKIEGYATVVDSIVKNVKKDPFGVNAIKNQYAATSVVLGSLVASYGFGVAQTASKAGSASGSSGGAGFTTSGESKSGSTTGSFQSRAAVLSAADSVAELFEVYKTYMDSQIAKDAFVDSGEGYSALLQTIASSIQVMQEAAFNLPMTRYIKLGRDRQVIELLCELYGPDGFNRIDEFINDNNLNAEEIVLIPMGREVRYYV
;
A
#
# COMPACT_ATOMS: atom_id res chain seq x y z
N MET A 1 47.77 -8.85 27.85
CA MET A 1 46.78 -9.92 27.69
C MET A 1 47.17 -10.73 26.46
N ALA A 2 47.20 -12.03 26.56
CA ALA A 2 47.41 -12.86 25.39
C ALA A 2 46.09 -12.90 24.60
N TRP A 3 46.16 -12.86 23.29
CA TRP A 3 44.95 -12.94 22.42
C TRP A 3 44.09 -14.19 22.71
N THR A 4 44.66 -15.21 23.36
CA THR A 4 43.97 -16.41 23.81
C THR A 4 42.96 -16.15 24.94
N ASP A 5 43.10 -15.03 25.67
CA ASP A 5 42.22 -14.66 26.78
C ASP A 5 40.87 -14.04 26.25
N GLU A 6 40.83 -13.76 24.96
CA GLU A 6 39.65 -13.20 24.28
C GLU A 6 38.78 -14.25 23.59
N ILE A 7 39.21 -15.56 23.63
CA ILE A 7 38.44 -16.64 23.00
C ILE A 7 37.23 -16.94 23.87
N THR A 8 36.04 -16.84 23.28
CA THR A 8 34.76 -17.16 23.92
C THR A 8 34.25 -18.54 23.50
N GLU A 9 33.20 -19.02 24.16
CA GLU A 9 32.51 -20.24 23.75
C GLU A 9 31.89 -20.08 22.35
N ALA A 10 31.95 -21.16 21.56
CA ALA A 10 31.20 -21.26 20.33
C ALA A 10 29.78 -21.78 20.60
N ALA A 11 28.77 -21.03 20.17
CA ALA A 11 27.38 -21.42 20.31
C ALA A 11 26.55 -20.97 19.11
N TYR A 12 25.51 -21.73 18.82
CA TYR A 12 24.47 -21.35 17.87
C TYR A 12 23.12 -21.31 18.57
N THR A 13 22.40 -20.24 18.38
CA THR A 13 21.02 -20.10 18.85
C THR A 13 20.10 -20.20 17.64
N SER A 14 19.23 -21.22 17.63
CA SER A 14 18.28 -21.44 16.54
C SER A 14 17.20 -20.36 16.47
N PRO A 15 16.44 -20.26 15.37
CA PRO A 15 15.29 -19.34 15.27
C PRO A 15 14.23 -19.55 16.37
N SER A 16 14.07 -20.78 16.89
CA SER A 16 13.19 -21.11 18.03
C SER A 16 13.74 -20.65 19.39
N GLY A 17 14.98 -20.13 19.44
CA GLY A 17 15.64 -19.66 20.66
C GLY A 17 16.44 -20.74 21.41
N LYS A 18 16.59 -21.95 20.86
CA LYS A 18 17.40 -23.00 21.45
C LYS A 18 18.89 -22.72 21.26
N ARG A 19 19.64 -22.48 22.36
CA ARG A 19 21.08 -22.24 22.35
C ARG A 19 21.84 -23.56 22.52
N ILE A 20 22.71 -23.88 21.55
CA ILE A 20 23.54 -25.10 21.57
C ILE A 20 24.99 -24.66 21.54
N VAL A 21 25.72 -25.10 22.56
CA VAL A 21 27.16 -24.87 22.70
C VAL A 21 27.92 -26.06 22.11
N PHE A 22 29.00 -25.81 21.40
CA PHE A 22 29.81 -26.81 20.77
C PHE A 22 31.31 -26.47 20.83
N ASN A 23 32.16 -27.50 20.78
CA ASN A 23 33.58 -27.31 20.57
C ASN A 23 33.82 -27.08 19.08
N PHE A 24 34.86 -26.32 18.73
CA PHE A 24 35.15 -25.98 17.34
C PHE A 24 36.53 -26.47 16.92
N SER A 25 36.71 -26.71 15.62
CA SER A 25 38.00 -27.04 15.04
C SER A 25 38.99 -25.87 15.25
N PRO A 26 40.28 -26.18 15.56
CA PRO A 26 41.29 -25.15 15.78
C PRO A 26 41.53 -24.23 14.56
N ALA A 27 41.12 -24.63 13.37
CA ALA A 27 41.19 -23.77 12.17
C ALA A 27 39.87 -23.07 11.93
N VAL A 28 39.83 -21.78 12.21
CA VAL A 28 38.63 -20.93 12.02
C VAL A 28 38.85 -19.96 10.85
N ASN A 29 37.95 -20.00 9.89
CA ASN A 29 38.03 -19.22 8.69
C ASN A 29 36.84 -18.26 8.57
N ARG A 30 37.11 -17.01 8.14
CA ARG A 30 36.11 -16.05 7.75
C ARG A 30 36.32 -15.63 6.30
N LYS A 31 35.28 -15.75 5.48
CA LYS A 31 35.31 -15.30 4.07
C LYS A 31 34.44 -14.06 3.94
N THR A 32 34.98 -13.00 3.39
CA THR A 32 34.22 -11.75 3.12
C THR A 32 34.21 -11.55 1.60
N PRO A 33 33.06 -11.82 0.93
CA PRO A 33 32.99 -11.62 -0.52
C PRO A 33 32.92 -10.13 -0.86
N LEU A 34 33.63 -9.71 -1.89
CA LEU A 34 33.51 -8.40 -2.51
C LEU A 34 32.48 -8.49 -3.64
N LYS A 35 31.57 -7.54 -3.68
CA LYS A 35 30.61 -7.40 -4.78
C LYS A 35 31.23 -6.45 -5.81
N THR A 36 31.44 -6.95 -7.04
CA THR A 36 31.97 -6.16 -8.15
C THR A 36 31.10 -6.37 -9.37
N ALA A 37 30.89 -5.32 -10.16
CA ALA A 37 30.36 -5.40 -11.52
C ALA A 37 31.51 -5.19 -12.51
N GLU A 38 31.59 -6.05 -13.51
CA GLU A 38 32.60 -5.98 -14.59
C GLU A 38 31.89 -5.56 -15.86
N HIS A 39 32.35 -4.46 -16.46
CA HIS A 39 31.85 -3.92 -17.72
C HIS A 39 32.91 -4.10 -18.78
N THR A 40 32.62 -4.92 -19.78
CA THR A 40 33.48 -5.12 -20.96
C THR A 40 32.93 -4.37 -22.16
N PHE A 41 33.80 -3.69 -22.91
CA PHE A 41 33.41 -2.93 -24.10
C PHE A 41 33.97 -3.62 -25.34
N PRO A 42 33.20 -3.72 -26.44
CA PRO A 42 33.71 -4.21 -27.70
C PRO A 42 34.90 -3.39 -28.18
N ASP A 43 35.94 -4.05 -28.75
CA ASP A 43 37.13 -3.45 -29.30
C ASP A 43 38.04 -2.66 -28.33
N VAL A 44 37.86 -2.85 -27.01
CA VAL A 44 38.72 -2.29 -25.97
C VAL A 44 39.33 -3.40 -25.14
N ASP A 45 40.65 -3.45 -25.06
CA ASP A 45 41.35 -4.41 -24.20
C ASP A 45 41.20 -3.99 -22.72
N GLY A 46 40.68 -4.92 -21.90
CA GLY A 46 40.42 -4.70 -20.48
C GLY A 46 38.95 -4.62 -20.12
N ALA A 47 38.70 -4.39 -18.85
CA ALA A 47 37.35 -4.23 -18.30
C ALA A 47 37.31 -3.13 -17.24
N GLU A 48 36.23 -2.40 -17.17
CA GLU A 48 35.96 -1.47 -16.08
C GLU A 48 35.32 -2.26 -14.91
N ILE A 49 35.97 -2.23 -13.75
CA ILE A 49 35.50 -2.92 -12.56
C ILE A 49 34.92 -1.91 -11.55
N GLN A 50 33.62 -1.96 -11.36
CA GLN A 50 32.93 -1.16 -10.36
C GLN A 50 32.79 -1.92 -9.04
N SER A 51 33.22 -1.32 -7.93
CA SER A 51 32.98 -1.88 -6.60
C SER A 51 31.54 -1.58 -6.14
N LEU A 52 30.79 -2.62 -5.82
CA LEU A 52 29.42 -2.55 -5.33
C LEU A 52 29.33 -2.78 -3.79
N GLY A 53 30.48 -2.77 -3.09
CA GLY A 53 30.56 -2.97 -1.66
C GLY A 53 30.84 -4.41 -1.24
N LEU A 54 30.52 -4.71 0.03
CA LEU A 54 30.78 -6.01 0.65
C LEU A 54 29.52 -6.92 0.61
N GLY A 55 29.73 -8.21 0.40
CA GLY A 55 28.69 -9.22 0.64
C GLY A 55 28.67 -9.67 2.09
N GLY A 56 27.66 -10.42 2.47
CA GLY A 56 27.56 -11.05 3.80
C GLY A 56 28.75 -11.96 4.09
N LYS A 57 29.31 -11.86 5.28
CA LYS A 57 30.43 -12.71 5.70
C LYS A 57 30.00 -14.15 5.79
N LYS A 58 30.92 -15.07 5.45
CA LYS A 58 30.69 -16.50 5.55
C LYS A 58 31.65 -17.09 6.57
N PHE A 59 31.11 -17.93 7.44
CA PHE A 59 31.83 -18.61 8.51
C PHE A 59 31.69 -20.13 8.31
N PRO A 60 32.62 -20.79 7.60
CA PRO A 60 32.69 -22.24 7.56
C PRO A 60 33.19 -22.72 8.92
N MET A 61 32.41 -23.53 9.61
CA MET A 61 32.73 -24.06 10.94
C MET A 61 32.48 -25.56 11.00
N THR A 62 33.31 -26.24 11.79
CA THR A 62 33.08 -27.64 12.18
C THR A 62 32.82 -27.65 13.66
N ALA A 63 31.58 -27.94 14.04
CA ALA A 63 31.18 -28.17 15.42
C ALA A 63 31.57 -29.59 15.85
N ILE A 64 32.17 -29.70 17.01
CA ILE A 64 32.64 -30.96 17.58
C ILE A 64 31.88 -31.21 18.88
N PHE A 65 31.25 -32.35 18.99
CA PHE A 65 30.54 -32.80 20.18
C PHE A 65 31.27 -34.01 20.78
N ASP A 66 31.70 -33.89 22.02
CA ASP A 66 32.45 -34.92 22.75
C ASP A 66 31.62 -35.52 23.89
N GLY A 67 31.94 -36.76 24.27
CA GLY A 67 31.36 -37.41 25.43
C GLY A 67 30.28 -38.44 25.15
N ALA A 68 29.63 -38.95 26.20
CA ALA A 68 28.65 -40.03 26.10
C ALA A 68 27.39 -39.66 25.29
N ASP A 69 27.02 -38.37 25.28
CA ASP A 69 25.85 -37.83 24.59
C ASP A 69 26.18 -37.17 23.24
N CYS A 70 27.39 -37.36 22.70
CA CYS A 70 27.85 -36.68 21.48
C CYS A 70 26.91 -36.87 20.30
N MET A 71 26.38 -38.07 20.09
CA MET A 71 25.44 -38.38 19.00
C MET A 71 24.11 -37.65 19.14
N LYS A 72 23.59 -37.54 20.38
CA LYS A 72 22.35 -36.84 20.67
C LYS A 72 22.52 -35.34 20.46
N ASN A 73 23.60 -34.77 20.99
CA ASN A 73 23.90 -33.34 20.87
C ASN A 73 24.13 -32.95 19.41
N ALA A 74 24.81 -33.79 18.62
CA ALA A 74 24.98 -33.58 17.19
C ALA A 74 23.64 -33.58 16.43
N SER A 75 22.74 -34.54 16.74
CA SER A 75 21.41 -34.59 16.13
C SER A 75 20.55 -33.36 16.52
N GLU A 76 20.62 -32.95 17.79
CA GLU A 76 19.91 -31.72 18.22
C GLU A 76 20.46 -30.46 17.53
N PHE A 77 21.75 -30.44 17.20
CA PHE A 77 22.36 -29.33 16.45
C PHE A 77 21.92 -29.36 14.97
N GLU A 78 21.89 -30.52 14.33
CA GLU A 78 21.37 -30.68 12.98
C GLU A 78 19.91 -30.23 12.88
N ASP A 79 19.07 -30.63 13.82
CA ASP A 79 17.66 -30.22 13.88
C ASP A 79 17.55 -28.68 14.00
N ALA A 80 18.37 -28.08 14.85
CA ALA A 80 18.41 -26.61 15.03
C ALA A 80 18.92 -25.88 13.79
N LEU A 81 19.84 -26.46 13.01
CA LEU A 81 20.30 -25.88 11.74
C LEU A 81 19.26 -26.00 10.63
N CYS A 82 18.38 -26.99 10.68
CA CYS A 82 17.30 -27.19 9.71
C CYS A 82 16.06 -26.30 9.97
N GLU A 83 16.00 -25.60 11.10
CA GLU A 83 14.91 -24.68 11.39
C GLU A 83 14.87 -23.51 10.39
N ARG A 84 13.66 -23.13 9.94
CA ARG A 84 13.49 -22.00 9.02
C ARG A 84 13.64 -20.67 9.74
N GLY A 85 14.45 -19.78 9.21
CA GLY A 85 14.69 -18.45 9.75
C GLY A 85 16.18 -18.17 9.95
N PHE A 86 16.48 -17.06 10.62
CA PHE A 86 17.86 -16.75 11.00
C PHE A 86 18.07 -17.07 12.47
N GLY A 87 19.28 -17.54 12.76
CA GLY A 87 19.75 -17.77 14.12
C GLY A 87 20.89 -16.82 14.49
N PHE A 88 21.44 -16.98 15.68
CA PHE A 88 22.61 -16.22 16.13
C PHE A 88 23.80 -17.17 16.34
N LEU A 89 24.90 -16.86 15.66
CA LEU A 89 26.17 -17.53 15.86
C LEU A 89 27.04 -16.70 16.84
N GLU A 90 27.39 -17.29 17.98
CA GLU A 90 28.40 -16.75 18.87
C GLU A 90 29.74 -17.36 18.43
N HIS A 91 30.47 -16.57 17.64
CA HIS A 91 31.76 -17.05 17.10
C HIS A 91 32.87 -16.80 18.08
N PRO A 92 33.74 -17.77 18.35
CA PRO A 92 34.73 -17.70 19.43
C PRO A 92 35.72 -16.53 19.33
N ILE A 93 35.97 -16.03 18.12
CA ILE A 93 36.94 -14.92 17.88
C ILE A 93 36.26 -13.65 17.39
N TYR A 94 35.18 -13.77 16.60
CA TYR A 94 34.62 -12.63 15.89
C TYR A 94 33.37 -12.05 16.57
N GLY A 95 32.88 -12.66 17.66
CA GLY A 95 31.71 -12.20 18.39
C GLY A 95 30.38 -12.73 17.82
N LYS A 96 29.28 -12.04 18.09
CA LYS A 96 27.93 -12.50 17.76
C LYS A 96 27.44 -11.96 16.42
N TYR A 97 26.96 -12.86 15.57
CA TYR A 97 26.41 -12.55 14.25
C TYR A 97 25.03 -13.18 14.06
N ALA A 98 24.14 -12.46 13.40
CA ALA A 98 22.93 -13.06 12.87
C ALA A 98 23.27 -13.81 11.58
N VAL A 99 22.91 -15.07 11.52
CA VAL A 99 23.34 -15.97 10.45
C VAL A 99 22.24 -16.91 10.00
N VAL A 100 22.37 -17.37 8.77
CA VAL A 100 21.57 -18.46 8.21
C VAL A 100 22.55 -19.54 7.77
N PRO A 101 22.30 -20.83 8.12
CA PRO A 101 23.04 -21.94 7.57
C PRO A 101 22.88 -22.00 6.05
N THR A 102 23.99 -22.20 5.32
CA THR A 102 23.98 -22.23 3.84
C THR A 102 24.80 -23.38 3.32
N GLY A 103 24.39 -23.95 2.18
CA GLY A 103 25.06 -25.10 1.59
C GLY A 103 24.59 -26.41 2.20
N GLU A 104 25.49 -27.35 2.31
CA GLU A 104 25.26 -28.70 2.85
C GLU A 104 25.69 -28.76 4.31
N ILE A 105 24.96 -29.54 5.12
CA ILE A 105 25.31 -29.87 6.48
C ILE A 105 25.93 -31.27 6.37
N GLU A 106 27.20 -31.38 6.73
CA GLU A 106 27.96 -32.67 6.69
C GLU A 106 28.21 -33.14 8.10
N ARG A 107 27.75 -34.35 8.41
CA ARG A 107 28.04 -35.01 9.67
C ARG A 107 29.04 -36.14 9.44
N SER A 108 30.04 -36.22 10.30
CA SER A 108 31.06 -37.25 10.29
C SER A 108 31.22 -37.86 11.68
N ASP A 109 30.94 -39.15 11.81
CA ASP A 109 31.05 -39.93 13.03
C ASP A 109 32.15 -40.99 12.83
N ASP A 110 33.25 -40.94 13.60
CA ASP A 110 34.33 -41.91 13.51
C ASP A 110 34.14 -42.98 14.57
N LEU A 111 33.85 -44.20 14.12
CA LEU A 111 33.56 -45.34 14.96
C LEU A 111 34.83 -46.12 15.40
N VAL A 112 36.01 -45.71 14.94
CA VAL A 112 37.28 -46.44 15.20
C VAL A 112 38.27 -45.60 15.97
N SER A 113 38.53 -44.37 15.51
CA SER A 113 39.60 -43.52 16.07
C SER A 113 39.09 -42.54 17.11
N ALA A 114 37.80 -42.17 17.06
CA ALA A 114 37.17 -41.18 17.95
C ALA A 114 35.76 -41.62 18.38
N LEU A 115 35.68 -42.69 19.17
CA LEU A 115 34.43 -43.37 19.54
C LEU A 115 33.37 -42.53 20.25
N ASN A 116 33.75 -41.42 20.88
CA ASN A 116 32.83 -40.53 21.61
C ASN A 116 32.85 -39.10 21.03
N GLU A 117 33.11 -38.97 19.75
CA GLU A 117 33.18 -37.67 19.06
C GLU A 117 32.29 -37.70 17.82
N SER A 118 31.48 -36.64 17.64
CA SER A 118 30.70 -36.40 16.44
C SER A 118 31.01 -35.01 15.90
N LYS A 119 31.23 -34.91 14.60
CA LYS A 119 31.56 -33.64 13.90
C LYS A 119 30.46 -33.26 12.98
N VAL A 120 30.02 -31.99 13.05
CA VAL A 120 29.06 -31.40 12.12
C VAL A 120 29.68 -30.18 11.45
N THR A 121 29.86 -30.25 10.14
CA THR A 121 30.43 -29.16 9.33
C THR A 121 29.30 -28.38 8.65
N VAL A 122 29.30 -27.08 8.82
CA VAL A 122 28.31 -26.18 8.26
C VAL A 122 28.94 -24.83 7.90
N THR A 123 28.40 -24.16 6.88
CA THR A 123 28.77 -22.78 6.54
C THR A 123 27.65 -21.85 6.95
N PHE A 124 27.93 -20.94 7.86
CA PHE A 124 27.00 -19.86 8.23
C PHE A 124 27.24 -18.65 7.34
N ALA A 125 26.18 -18.04 6.81
CA ALA A 125 26.23 -16.77 6.10
C ALA A 125 25.62 -15.68 6.97
N GLU A 126 26.32 -14.55 7.12
CA GLU A 126 25.80 -13.37 7.80
C GLU A 126 24.56 -12.86 7.09
N THR A 127 23.50 -12.62 7.84
CA THR A 127 22.27 -12.01 7.34
C THR A 127 22.04 -10.66 7.98
N ILE A 128 21.38 -9.76 7.26
CA ILE A 128 21.03 -8.45 7.77
C ILE A 128 19.80 -8.62 8.65
N THR A 129 19.91 -8.27 9.94
CA THR A 129 18.81 -8.30 10.90
C THR A 129 18.08 -6.96 11.01
N ASP A 130 18.79 -5.86 10.70
CA ASP A 130 18.15 -4.56 10.57
C ASP A 130 17.37 -4.52 9.26
N LYS A 131 16.16 -4.06 9.34
CA LYS A 131 15.10 -3.95 8.35
C LYS A 131 15.48 -3.16 7.08
N ALA A 132 16.57 -3.56 6.44
CA ALA A 132 16.88 -3.09 5.08
C ALA A 132 16.05 -3.81 4.01
N PHE A 133 15.43 -4.93 4.39
CA PHE A 133 14.31 -5.50 3.63
C PHE A 133 13.07 -5.37 4.49
N PRO A 134 11.98 -4.85 3.99
CA PRO A 134 10.73 -4.91 4.72
C PRO A 134 10.47 -6.38 5.07
N GLU A 135 10.33 -6.67 6.38
CA GLU A 135 9.65 -7.88 6.84
C GLU A 135 8.36 -7.92 6.04
N SER A 136 8.10 -9.04 5.35
CA SER A 136 7.00 -9.26 4.41
C SER A 136 6.18 -8.00 4.23
N GLU A 137 6.34 -7.32 3.12
CA GLU A 137 5.58 -6.11 2.83
C GLU A 137 4.17 -6.33 3.40
N VAL A 138 3.86 -5.67 4.52
CA VAL A 138 2.47 -5.42 4.84
C VAL A 138 1.99 -4.80 3.54
N ALA A 139 1.16 -5.53 2.79
CA ALA A 139 0.82 -5.09 1.46
C ALA A 139 0.41 -3.63 1.63
N ALA A 140 0.93 -2.72 0.81
CA ALA A 140 0.67 -1.28 1.00
C ALA A 140 -0.82 -0.99 1.16
N MET A 141 -1.65 -1.92 0.69
CA MET A 141 -3.09 -1.91 0.87
C MET A 141 -3.52 -2.20 2.33
N ASP A 142 -2.84 -3.09 3.06
CA ASP A 142 -3.13 -3.39 4.47
C ASP A 142 -2.71 -2.20 5.36
N GLU A 143 -1.60 -1.53 5.01
CA GLU A 143 -1.18 -0.29 5.66
C GLU A 143 -2.19 0.83 5.44
N LEU A 144 -2.72 0.95 4.22
CA LEU A 144 -3.77 1.90 3.89
C LEU A 144 -5.06 1.60 4.66
N GLU A 145 -5.48 0.33 4.76
CA GLU A 145 -6.66 -0.07 5.55
C GLU A 145 -6.48 0.28 7.03
N SER A 146 -5.30 0.01 7.58
CA SER A 146 -4.98 0.40 8.96
C SER A 146 -4.98 1.92 9.16
N SER A 147 -4.41 2.67 8.22
CA SER A 147 -4.34 4.13 8.27
C SER A 147 -5.72 4.78 8.22
N ILE A 148 -6.62 4.27 7.38
CA ILE A 148 -7.97 4.83 7.28
C ILE A 148 -8.84 4.49 8.49
N ASP A 149 -8.65 3.33 9.12
CA ASP A 149 -9.34 2.97 10.37
C ASP A 149 -8.84 3.82 11.56
N ASN A 150 -7.53 4.12 11.58
CA ASN A 150 -6.97 5.07 12.53
C ASN A 150 -7.54 6.47 12.33
N TYR A 151 -7.61 6.94 11.08
CA TYR A 151 -8.23 8.23 10.76
C TYR A 151 -9.69 8.31 11.23
N ASP A 152 -10.49 7.28 10.98
CA ASP A 152 -11.90 7.25 11.40
C ASP A 152 -12.05 7.43 12.92
N THR A 153 -11.16 6.80 13.69
CA THR A 153 -11.14 6.89 15.14
C THR A 153 -10.73 8.29 15.60
N MET A 154 -9.59 8.77 15.10
CA MET A 154 -9.07 10.10 15.47
C MET A 154 -10.00 11.25 15.05
N ALA A 155 -10.62 11.15 13.87
CA ALA A 155 -11.56 12.15 13.39
C ALA A 155 -12.84 12.21 14.26
N ALA A 156 -13.32 11.07 14.72
CA ALA A 156 -14.48 11.01 15.60
C ALA A 156 -14.16 11.55 16.99
N GLU A 157 -12.99 11.27 17.53
CA GLU A 157 -12.50 11.78 18.81
C GLU A 157 -12.28 13.30 18.75
N THR A 158 -11.54 13.78 17.75
CA THR A 158 -11.30 15.21 17.52
C THR A 158 -12.62 16.00 17.37
N PHE A 159 -13.60 15.42 16.67
CA PHE A 159 -14.92 16.05 16.56
C PHE A 159 -15.60 16.19 17.93
N ALA A 160 -15.58 15.12 18.74
CA ALA A 160 -16.21 15.13 20.06
C ALA A 160 -15.54 16.10 21.04
N GLU A 161 -14.23 16.31 20.92
CA GLU A 161 -13.47 17.27 21.74
C GLU A 161 -13.67 18.72 21.31
N LEU A 162 -13.87 18.96 20.03
CA LEU A 162 -13.96 20.31 19.47
C LEU A 162 -15.35 20.93 19.57
N ILE A 163 -16.41 20.14 19.70
CA ILE A 163 -17.76 20.69 19.75
C ILE A 163 -18.01 21.44 21.05
N GLU A 164 -18.66 22.62 20.95
CA GLU A 164 -19.06 23.45 22.08
C GLU A 164 -20.59 23.46 22.18
N THR A 165 -21.08 23.04 23.34
CA THR A 165 -22.53 22.92 23.61
C THR A 165 -22.95 23.58 24.92
N ASP A 166 -22.06 24.39 25.52
CA ASP A 166 -22.26 24.99 26.84
C ASP A 166 -23.42 26.00 26.91
N SER A 167 -23.71 26.64 25.77
CA SER A 167 -24.85 27.53 25.66
C SER A 167 -25.92 27.00 24.70
N ILE A 168 -27.16 27.45 24.91
CA ILE A 168 -28.28 27.10 24.01
C ILE A 168 -27.99 27.62 22.58
N ASP A 169 -27.42 28.82 22.48
CA ASP A 169 -27.10 29.46 21.17
C ASP A 169 -26.01 28.66 20.43
N ASP A 170 -24.93 28.24 21.11
CA ASP A 170 -23.86 27.42 20.53
C ASP A 170 -24.42 26.07 20.07
N SER A 171 -25.24 25.46 20.86
CA SER A 171 -25.89 24.19 20.58
C SER A 171 -26.86 24.26 19.39
N MET A 172 -27.64 25.30 19.30
CA MET A 172 -28.54 25.53 18.15
C MET A 172 -27.77 25.84 16.88
N GLN A 173 -26.67 26.58 16.99
CA GLN A 173 -25.77 26.88 15.88
C GLN A 173 -25.08 25.60 15.37
N LEU A 174 -24.53 24.78 16.28
CA LEU A 174 -23.93 23.47 15.93
C LEU A 174 -24.95 22.58 15.22
N GLN A 175 -26.16 22.47 15.74
CA GLN A 175 -27.25 21.72 15.13
C GLN A 175 -27.54 22.22 13.69
N SER A 176 -27.58 23.53 13.48
CA SER A 176 -27.81 24.13 12.16
C SER A 176 -26.70 23.79 11.18
N VAL A 177 -25.44 23.87 11.62
CA VAL A 177 -24.27 23.52 10.80
C VAL A 177 -24.29 22.05 10.45
N LEU A 178 -24.49 21.17 11.43
CA LEU A 178 -24.56 19.73 11.23
C LEU A 178 -25.68 19.31 10.26
N LYS A 179 -26.87 19.92 10.38
CA LYS A 179 -27.96 19.70 9.41
C LYS A 179 -27.57 20.09 8.01
N THR A 180 -26.91 21.21 7.85
CA THR A 180 -26.48 21.69 6.51
C THR A 180 -25.41 20.78 5.91
N GLN A 181 -24.36 20.47 6.67
CA GLN A 181 -23.24 19.65 6.22
C GLN A 181 -23.67 18.20 5.95
N SER A 182 -24.43 17.59 6.87
CA SER A 182 -24.93 16.23 6.67
C SER A 182 -25.84 16.09 5.46
N ASN A 183 -26.76 17.05 5.24
CA ASN A 183 -27.63 17.04 4.07
C ASN A 183 -26.82 17.17 2.78
N SER A 184 -25.83 18.09 2.73
CA SER A 184 -24.94 18.24 1.58
C SER A 184 -24.15 16.96 1.29
N LEU A 185 -23.65 16.30 2.34
CA LEU A 185 -22.97 15.00 2.24
C LEU A 185 -23.92 13.93 1.67
N PHE A 186 -25.09 13.72 2.26
CA PHE A 186 -26.05 12.69 1.80
C PHE A 186 -26.52 12.91 0.37
N GLU A 187 -26.81 14.17 -0.02
CA GLU A 187 -27.19 14.50 -1.40
C GLU A 187 -26.03 14.26 -2.38
N GLY A 188 -24.82 14.68 -2.01
CA GLY A 188 -23.63 14.50 -2.82
C GLY A 188 -23.31 13.02 -3.06
N ILE A 189 -23.31 12.23 -1.99
CA ILE A 189 -23.06 10.78 -2.06
C ILE A 189 -24.18 10.05 -2.82
N SER A 190 -25.43 10.48 -2.70
CA SER A 190 -26.53 9.92 -3.50
C SER A 190 -26.34 10.19 -4.99
N LYS A 191 -25.95 11.41 -5.36
CA LYS A 191 -25.64 11.77 -6.75
C LYS A 191 -24.43 11.01 -7.30
N LEU A 192 -23.41 10.77 -6.45
CA LEU A 192 -22.28 9.92 -6.82
C LEU A 192 -22.73 8.48 -7.10
N ALA A 193 -23.56 7.92 -6.24
CA ALA A 193 -24.12 6.59 -6.45
C ALA A 193 -24.97 6.49 -7.75
N GLU A 194 -25.61 7.58 -8.16
CA GLU A 194 -26.37 7.65 -9.41
C GLU A 194 -25.51 7.56 -10.67
N LYS A 195 -24.25 8.01 -10.61
CA LYS A 195 -23.30 7.94 -11.72
C LYS A 195 -22.75 6.52 -11.93
N SER A 196 -22.93 5.60 -10.97
CA SER A 196 -22.46 4.22 -11.11
C SER A 196 -23.18 3.49 -12.25
N SER A 197 -22.43 2.84 -13.09
CA SER A 197 -22.94 2.03 -14.21
C SER A 197 -23.63 0.74 -13.74
N ASN A 198 -23.35 0.27 -12.52
CA ASN A 198 -23.89 -0.96 -11.98
C ASN A 198 -25.16 -0.74 -11.14
N MET A 199 -26.29 -1.18 -11.66
CA MET A 199 -27.60 -1.01 -11.01
C MET A 199 -27.68 -1.65 -9.63
N LYS A 200 -27.03 -2.82 -9.43
CA LYS A 200 -27.06 -3.53 -8.13
C LYS A 200 -26.29 -2.75 -7.06
N ASP A 201 -25.14 -2.18 -7.41
CA ASP A 201 -24.34 -1.40 -6.49
C ASP A 201 -25.03 -0.09 -6.15
N LYS A 202 -25.63 0.57 -7.15
CA LYS A 202 -26.45 1.78 -6.97
C LYS A 202 -27.56 1.56 -5.92
N MET A 203 -28.33 0.50 -6.05
CA MET A 203 -29.43 0.23 -5.11
C MET A 203 -28.93 -0.06 -3.69
N LYS A 204 -27.85 -0.82 -3.53
CA LYS A 204 -27.23 -1.09 -2.23
C LYS A 204 -26.74 0.17 -1.56
N VAL A 205 -26.04 1.05 -2.32
CA VAL A 205 -25.53 2.33 -1.80
C VAL A 205 -26.68 3.20 -1.34
N LEU A 206 -27.71 3.40 -2.17
CA LEU A 206 -28.85 4.26 -1.85
C LEU A 206 -29.63 3.76 -0.61
N GLN A 207 -29.84 2.45 -0.48
CA GLN A 207 -30.50 1.89 0.70
C GLN A 207 -29.70 2.18 1.96
N LYS A 208 -28.40 1.92 1.94
CA LYS A 208 -27.51 2.14 3.07
C LYS A 208 -27.40 3.63 3.44
N ILE A 209 -27.32 4.52 2.42
CA ILE A 209 -27.35 5.97 2.65
C ILE A 209 -28.60 6.38 3.41
N ASN A 210 -29.75 5.85 3.04
CA ASN A 210 -31.01 6.16 3.74
C ASN A 210 -31.00 5.69 5.19
N GLU A 211 -30.44 4.51 5.49
CA GLU A 211 -30.28 4.01 6.85
C GLU A 211 -29.38 4.94 7.68
N LEU A 212 -28.20 5.31 7.14
CA LEU A 212 -27.26 6.22 7.81
C LEU A 212 -27.82 7.63 7.96
N LYS A 213 -28.55 8.13 6.97
CA LYS A 213 -29.25 9.42 7.02
C LYS A 213 -30.24 9.46 8.16
N ASN A 214 -31.08 8.44 8.28
CA ASN A 214 -32.07 8.37 9.36
C ASN A 214 -31.38 8.31 10.74
N LYS A 215 -30.29 7.59 10.87
CA LYS A 215 -29.49 7.51 12.10
C LYS A 215 -28.90 8.87 12.46
N ALA A 216 -28.21 9.53 11.52
CA ALA A 216 -27.63 10.86 11.74
C ALA A 216 -28.70 11.91 12.08
N GLN A 217 -29.81 11.94 11.34
CA GLN A 217 -30.90 12.86 11.60
C GLN A 217 -31.56 12.62 12.97
N GLY A 218 -31.63 11.37 13.43
CA GLY A 218 -32.13 11.01 14.77
C GLY A 218 -31.25 11.58 15.89
N ILE A 219 -29.94 11.65 15.70
CA ILE A 219 -28.99 12.27 16.64
C ILE A 219 -29.07 13.80 16.54
N ILE A 220 -29.05 14.35 15.34
CA ILE A 220 -29.10 15.81 15.10
C ILE A 220 -30.43 16.45 15.51
N ALA A 221 -31.49 15.68 15.64
CA ALA A 221 -32.82 16.19 15.97
C ALA A 221 -32.87 16.89 17.33
N SER A 222 -32.02 16.53 18.28
CA SER A 222 -31.96 17.10 19.62
C SER A 222 -30.53 17.48 19.98
N VAL A 223 -30.36 18.65 20.57
CA VAL A 223 -29.06 19.16 21.02
C VAL A 223 -28.44 18.23 22.09
N ASP A 224 -29.22 17.80 23.05
CA ASP A 224 -28.74 16.89 24.08
C ASP A 224 -28.24 15.56 23.54
N LYS A 225 -28.82 15.11 22.42
CA LYS A 225 -28.36 13.91 21.72
C LYS A 225 -27.06 14.11 20.99
N ILE A 226 -26.82 15.32 20.44
CA ILE A 226 -25.56 15.64 19.77
C ILE A 226 -24.41 15.55 20.77
N ALA A 227 -24.54 16.20 21.92
CA ALA A 227 -23.51 16.17 22.96
C ALA A 227 -23.24 14.73 23.49
N ALA A 228 -24.32 13.96 23.73
CA ALA A 228 -24.22 12.61 24.25
C ALA A 228 -23.69 11.58 23.26
N ASN A 229 -23.84 11.81 21.93
CA ASN A 229 -23.52 10.84 20.88
C ASN A 229 -22.63 11.47 19.78
N ALA A 230 -21.74 12.38 20.15
CA ALA A 230 -20.90 13.12 19.19
C ALA A 230 -20.01 12.17 18.35
N GLN A 231 -19.34 11.22 19.00
CA GLN A 231 -18.51 10.21 18.32
C GLN A 231 -19.34 9.31 17.38
N GLU A 232 -20.55 8.88 17.82
CA GLU A 232 -21.43 8.07 16.99
C GLU A 232 -21.94 8.84 15.76
N LEU A 233 -22.22 10.14 15.92
CA LEU A 233 -22.58 11.00 14.80
C LEU A 233 -21.43 11.14 13.81
N ALA A 234 -20.22 11.44 14.29
CA ALA A 234 -19.03 11.52 13.46
C ALA A 234 -18.78 10.21 12.70
N ALA A 235 -18.79 9.08 13.41
CA ALA A 235 -18.65 7.76 12.79
C ALA A 235 -19.73 7.49 11.72
N THR A 236 -20.96 7.95 11.93
CA THR A 236 -22.03 7.80 10.93
C THR A 236 -21.78 8.64 9.68
N LEU A 237 -21.25 9.86 9.82
CA LEU A 237 -20.89 10.73 8.71
C LEU A 237 -19.69 10.18 7.93
N ILE A 238 -18.67 9.72 8.65
CA ILE A 238 -17.47 9.08 8.08
C ILE A 238 -17.87 7.82 7.29
N GLN A 239 -18.70 6.95 7.87
CA GLN A 239 -19.21 5.75 7.21
C GLN A 239 -20.00 6.11 5.93
N THR A 240 -20.77 7.21 5.95
CA THR A 240 -21.51 7.69 4.78
C THR A 240 -20.55 8.07 3.66
N ALA A 241 -19.48 8.81 3.96
CA ALA A 241 -18.47 9.21 2.99
C ALA A 241 -17.72 7.99 2.40
N ARG A 242 -17.47 6.96 3.22
CA ARG A 242 -16.76 5.73 2.81
C ARG A 242 -17.55 4.83 1.86
N MET A 243 -18.86 4.86 1.92
CA MET A 243 -19.69 3.89 1.21
C MET A 243 -19.46 3.81 -0.29
N PRO A 244 -19.37 4.92 -1.05
CA PRO A 244 -19.11 4.84 -2.48
C PRO A 244 -17.73 4.27 -2.79
N ALA A 245 -16.72 4.54 -1.95
CA ALA A 245 -15.37 4.03 -2.13
C ALA A 245 -15.34 2.50 -2.16
N ALA A 246 -16.12 1.84 -1.30
CA ALA A 246 -16.17 0.40 -1.19
C ALA A 246 -17.09 -0.27 -2.23
N LEU A 247 -18.18 0.39 -2.65
CA LEU A 247 -19.25 -0.23 -3.44
C LEU A 247 -19.24 0.17 -4.92
N VAL A 248 -18.78 1.38 -5.25
CA VAL A 248 -18.68 1.84 -6.65
C VAL A 248 -17.37 1.32 -7.25
N THR A 249 -17.45 0.60 -8.35
CA THR A 249 -16.27 0.01 -9.02
C THR A 249 -15.64 0.93 -10.05
N ASP A 250 -16.37 1.91 -10.54
CA ASP A 250 -15.93 2.86 -11.57
C ASP A 250 -15.01 3.93 -11.00
N ALA A 251 -13.73 3.94 -11.43
CA ALA A 251 -12.71 4.89 -10.99
C ALA A 251 -13.02 6.34 -11.37
N LEU A 252 -13.46 6.58 -12.61
CA LEU A 252 -13.79 7.93 -13.09
C LEU A 252 -15.00 8.51 -12.36
N ALA A 253 -16.02 7.68 -12.14
CA ALA A 253 -17.19 8.09 -11.36
C ALA A 253 -16.81 8.47 -9.91
N LYS A 254 -15.86 7.76 -9.29
CA LYS A 254 -15.32 8.12 -7.97
C LYS A 254 -14.60 9.47 -8.01
N ILE A 255 -13.66 9.65 -8.95
CA ILE A 255 -12.84 10.86 -9.06
C ILE A 255 -13.73 12.11 -9.21
N GLU A 256 -14.59 12.13 -10.22
CA GLU A 256 -15.47 13.28 -10.48
C GLU A 256 -16.53 13.48 -9.38
N GLY A 257 -17.02 12.38 -8.83
CA GLY A 257 -18.07 12.40 -7.82
C GLY A 257 -17.59 12.99 -6.51
N TYR A 258 -16.50 12.51 -5.95
CA TYR A 258 -15.95 13.02 -4.70
C TYR A 258 -15.53 14.50 -4.80
N ALA A 259 -14.85 14.89 -5.89
CA ALA A 259 -14.50 16.29 -6.14
C ALA A 259 -15.74 17.21 -6.13
N THR A 260 -16.81 16.79 -6.80
CA THR A 260 -18.07 17.54 -6.83
C THR A 260 -18.70 17.68 -5.44
N VAL A 261 -18.64 16.63 -4.61
CA VAL A 261 -19.20 16.66 -3.24
C VAL A 261 -18.39 17.60 -2.35
N VAL A 262 -17.04 17.51 -2.40
CA VAL A 262 -16.15 18.40 -1.64
C VAL A 262 -16.41 19.86 -2.01
N ASP A 263 -16.46 20.19 -3.29
CA ASP A 263 -16.78 21.53 -3.78
C ASP A 263 -18.13 22.05 -3.27
N SER A 264 -19.14 21.18 -3.26
CA SER A 264 -20.47 21.53 -2.76
C SER A 264 -20.44 21.87 -1.27
N ILE A 265 -19.71 21.08 -0.47
CA ILE A 265 -19.59 21.30 0.97
C ILE A 265 -18.83 22.59 1.26
N VAL A 266 -17.69 22.82 0.61
CA VAL A 266 -16.91 24.06 0.77
C VAL A 266 -17.74 25.30 0.41
N LYS A 267 -18.55 25.24 -0.66
CA LYS A 267 -19.44 26.35 -1.06
C LYS A 267 -20.58 26.60 -0.06
N ASN A 268 -21.07 25.57 0.62
CA ASN A 268 -22.18 25.67 1.56
C ASN A 268 -21.75 26.10 2.98
N VAL A 269 -20.45 26.20 3.23
CA VAL A 269 -19.92 26.68 4.52
C VAL A 269 -20.14 28.18 4.65
N LYS A 270 -20.68 28.62 5.78
CA LYS A 270 -20.80 30.04 6.10
C LYS A 270 -19.42 30.67 6.19
N LYS A 271 -19.19 31.76 5.43
CA LYS A 271 -17.87 32.40 5.35
C LYS A 271 -17.43 33.04 6.66
N ASP A 272 -18.36 33.60 7.44
CA ASP A 272 -18.08 34.34 8.67
C ASP A 272 -19.08 33.97 9.78
N PRO A 273 -18.91 32.88 10.53
CA PRO A 273 -19.70 32.62 11.73
C PRO A 273 -19.32 33.66 12.80
N PHE A 274 -20.31 34.13 13.53
CA PHE A 274 -20.10 35.14 14.58
C PHE A 274 -19.80 34.44 15.91
N GLY A 275 -18.62 34.74 16.49
CA GLY A 275 -18.19 34.23 17.79
C GLY A 275 -17.25 33.03 17.70
N VAL A 276 -16.40 32.87 18.71
CA VAL A 276 -15.34 31.82 18.79
C VAL A 276 -15.94 30.43 18.75
N ASN A 277 -16.95 30.15 19.59
CA ASN A 277 -17.61 28.85 19.64
C ASN A 277 -18.30 28.50 18.32
N ALA A 278 -18.87 29.49 17.63
CA ALA A 278 -19.47 29.30 16.32
C ALA A 278 -18.45 28.91 15.25
N ILE A 279 -17.26 29.50 15.28
CA ILE A 279 -16.16 29.13 14.39
C ILE A 279 -15.69 27.71 14.71
N LYS A 280 -15.49 27.40 16.00
CA LYS A 280 -15.05 26.09 16.46
C LYS A 280 -16.04 24.97 16.08
N ASN A 281 -17.32 25.16 16.32
CA ASN A 281 -18.37 24.24 15.92
C ASN A 281 -18.44 24.03 14.41
N GLN A 282 -18.30 25.10 13.64
CA GLN A 282 -18.26 25.02 12.17
C GLN A 282 -17.03 24.25 11.70
N TYR A 283 -15.87 24.53 12.30
CA TYR A 283 -14.63 23.80 12.00
C TYR A 283 -14.78 22.32 12.31
N ALA A 284 -15.22 21.95 13.51
CA ALA A 284 -15.42 20.57 13.94
C ALA A 284 -16.34 19.80 12.98
N ALA A 285 -17.52 20.35 12.66
CA ALA A 285 -18.46 19.71 11.75
C ALA A 285 -17.92 19.57 10.32
N THR A 286 -17.21 20.59 9.83
CA THR A 286 -16.71 20.59 8.46
C THR A 286 -15.45 19.74 8.31
N SER A 287 -14.55 19.74 9.29
CA SER A 287 -13.33 18.91 9.27
C SER A 287 -13.64 17.43 9.17
N VAL A 288 -14.60 16.93 9.95
CA VAL A 288 -15.03 15.53 9.88
C VAL A 288 -15.59 15.19 8.50
N VAL A 289 -16.48 16.03 7.97
CA VAL A 289 -17.13 15.74 6.68
C VAL A 289 -16.16 15.85 5.52
N LEU A 290 -15.36 16.92 5.43
CA LEU A 290 -14.40 17.10 4.35
C LEU A 290 -13.26 16.08 4.44
N GLY A 291 -12.70 15.89 5.65
CA GLY A 291 -11.62 14.94 5.85
C GLY A 291 -12.04 13.49 5.52
N SER A 292 -13.26 13.09 5.93
CA SER A 292 -13.78 11.76 5.59
C SER A 292 -14.02 11.58 4.09
N LEU A 293 -14.41 12.62 3.36
CA LEU A 293 -14.54 12.57 1.91
C LEU A 293 -13.17 12.41 1.23
N VAL A 294 -12.18 13.19 1.66
CA VAL A 294 -10.82 13.14 1.11
C VAL A 294 -10.18 11.77 1.41
N ALA A 295 -10.29 11.27 2.65
CA ALA A 295 -9.81 9.94 3.03
C ALA A 295 -10.49 8.83 2.22
N SER A 296 -11.81 8.90 2.08
CA SER A 296 -12.60 7.91 1.33
C SER A 296 -12.30 7.95 -0.16
N TYR A 297 -12.03 9.14 -0.71
CA TYR A 297 -11.60 9.30 -2.09
C TYR A 297 -10.25 8.64 -2.33
N GLY A 298 -9.24 8.97 -1.52
CA GLY A 298 -7.90 8.37 -1.60
C GLY A 298 -7.97 6.84 -1.52
N PHE A 299 -8.66 6.31 -0.52
CA PHE A 299 -8.87 4.88 -0.32
C PHE A 299 -9.57 4.21 -1.52
N GLY A 300 -10.67 4.80 -2.00
CA GLY A 300 -11.46 4.22 -3.08
C GLY A 300 -10.73 4.18 -4.41
N VAL A 301 -9.93 5.21 -4.71
CA VAL A 301 -9.11 5.28 -5.92
C VAL A 301 -7.92 4.31 -5.81
N ALA A 302 -7.22 4.29 -4.66
CA ALA A 302 -6.11 3.37 -4.40
C ALA A 302 -6.54 1.90 -4.51
N GLN A 303 -7.70 1.53 -3.93
CA GLN A 303 -8.25 0.19 -4.04
C GLN A 303 -8.55 -0.21 -5.50
N THR A 304 -9.05 0.74 -6.30
CA THR A 304 -9.33 0.47 -7.72
C THR A 304 -8.04 0.32 -8.52
N ALA A 305 -7.01 1.11 -8.21
CA ALA A 305 -5.69 1.03 -8.83
C ALA A 305 -4.98 -0.29 -8.48
N SER A 306 -4.99 -0.69 -7.21
CA SER A 306 -4.42 -1.97 -6.75
C SER A 306 -5.04 -3.16 -7.46
N LYS A 307 -6.37 -3.19 -7.63
CA LYS A 307 -7.06 -4.25 -8.39
C LYS A 307 -6.65 -4.28 -9.87
N ALA A 308 -6.47 -3.10 -10.49
CA ALA A 308 -6.02 -3.01 -11.88
C ALA A 308 -4.56 -3.49 -12.04
N GLY A 309 -3.66 -3.10 -11.14
CA GLY A 309 -2.26 -3.54 -11.13
C GLY A 309 -2.12 -5.05 -10.92
N SER A 310 -2.90 -5.64 -10.02
CA SER A 310 -2.91 -7.08 -9.77
C SER A 310 -3.42 -7.90 -10.96
N ALA A 311 -4.41 -7.39 -11.69
CA ALA A 311 -4.94 -8.05 -12.88
C ALA A 311 -3.94 -8.05 -14.04
N SER A 312 -3.12 -7.00 -14.18
CA SER A 312 -2.08 -6.88 -15.22
C SER A 312 -0.87 -7.79 -14.94
N GLY A 313 -0.47 -7.95 -13.68
CA GLY A 313 0.68 -8.78 -13.28
C GLY A 313 0.49 -10.28 -13.50
N SER A 314 -0.74 -10.76 -13.63
CA SER A 314 -1.06 -12.19 -13.85
C SER A 314 -0.87 -12.66 -15.30
N SER A 315 -0.63 -11.79 -16.25
CA SER A 315 -0.45 -12.15 -17.67
C SER A 315 0.99 -12.42 -18.11
N GLY A 316 1.96 -12.38 -17.20
CA GLY A 316 3.40 -12.55 -17.47
C GLY A 316 3.96 -13.96 -17.32
N GLY A 317 3.15 -15.01 -17.15
CA GLY A 317 3.59 -16.40 -17.04
C GLY A 317 2.98 -17.27 -18.12
N ALA A 318 3.75 -17.67 -19.13
CA ALA A 318 3.37 -18.69 -20.11
C ALA A 318 3.11 -20.03 -19.41
N GLY A 319 1.90 -20.24 -18.93
CA GLY A 319 1.36 -21.50 -18.42
C GLY A 319 0.13 -21.89 -19.23
N PHE A 320 0.33 -22.73 -20.23
CA PHE A 320 -0.73 -23.39 -20.99
C PHE A 320 -1.61 -24.20 -20.04
N THR A 321 -2.79 -23.74 -19.74
CA THR A 321 -3.89 -24.60 -19.24
C THR A 321 -5.12 -24.37 -20.07
N THR A 322 -5.50 -25.48 -20.73
CA THR A 322 -6.72 -25.69 -21.49
C THR A 322 -7.96 -25.46 -20.66
N SER A 323 -8.94 -24.88 -21.35
CA SER A 323 -10.39 -24.95 -21.17
C SER A 323 -11.08 -23.99 -20.21
N GLY A 324 -11.89 -23.15 -20.80
CA GLY A 324 -13.21 -22.84 -20.30
C GLY A 324 -13.44 -21.42 -19.78
N GLU A 325 -14.13 -20.67 -20.60
CA GLU A 325 -14.84 -19.42 -20.30
C GLU A 325 -14.00 -18.15 -20.15
N SER A 326 -13.65 -17.58 -21.30
CA SER A 326 -13.43 -16.14 -21.46
C SER A 326 -14.72 -15.40 -21.09
N LYS A 327 -14.87 -14.98 -19.85
CA LYS A 327 -15.71 -13.85 -19.54
C LYS A 327 -14.98 -12.61 -20.04
N SER A 328 -15.23 -12.23 -21.29
CA SER A 328 -15.06 -10.88 -21.81
C SER A 328 -16.00 -9.96 -21.00
N GLY A 329 -15.57 -9.65 -19.78
CA GLY A 329 -16.13 -8.57 -19.00
C GLY A 329 -15.41 -7.30 -19.43
N SER A 330 -16.08 -6.47 -20.22
CA SER A 330 -15.71 -5.08 -20.43
C SER A 330 -15.34 -4.49 -19.07
N THR A 331 -14.05 -4.22 -18.83
CA THR A 331 -13.53 -3.54 -17.64
C THR A 331 -13.77 -2.03 -17.77
N THR A 332 -15.02 -1.65 -18.04
CA THR A 332 -15.47 -0.26 -17.98
C THR A 332 -15.29 0.22 -16.55
N GLY A 333 -14.28 1.07 -16.30
CA GLY A 333 -14.08 1.73 -15.02
C GLY A 333 -12.80 1.39 -14.25
N SER A 334 -11.93 0.52 -14.74
CA SER A 334 -10.60 0.27 -14.16
C SER A 334 -9.52 1.12 -14.83
N PHE A 335 -8.43 1.38 -14.11
CA PHE A 335 -7.28 2.06 -14.71
C PHE A 335 -6.59 1.17 -15.75
N GLN A 336 -6.39 1.71 -16.94
CA GLN A 336 -5.79 0.98 -18.06
C GLN A 336 -4.30 1.28 -18.26
N SER A 337 -3.80 2.35 -17.65
CA SER A 337 -2.42 2.77 -17.85
C SER A 337 -1.81 3.39 -16.60
N ARG A 338 -0.48 3.33 -16.54
CA ARG A 338 0.32 4.00 -15.51
C ARG A 338 0.01 5.49 -15.39
N ALA A 339 -0.12 6.19 -16.51
CA ALA A 339 -0.39 7.63 -16.53
C ALA A 339 -1.75 7.97 -15.91
N ALA A 340 -2.78 7.13 -16.11
CA ALA A 340 -4.10 7.34 -15.53
C ALA A 340 -4.08 7.22 -14.00
N VAL A 341 -3.34 6.25 -13.45
CA VAL A 341 -3.19 6.08 -11.99
C VAL A 341 -2.41 7.23 -11.38
N LEU A 342 -1.32 7.68 -12.02
CA LEU A 342 -0.54 8.81 -11.51
C LEU A 342 -1.36 10.11 -11.53
N SER A 343 -2.12 10.37 -12.60
CA SER A 343 -3.04 11.52 -12.64
C SER A 343 -4.12 11.46 -11.56
N ALA A 344 -4.60 10.25 -11.22
CA ALA A 344 -5.54 10.07 -10.11
C ALA A 344 -4.88 10.33 -8.75
N ALA A 345 -3.60 9.96 -8.57
CA ALA A 345 -2.83 10.29 -7.38
C ALA A 345 -2.65 11.81 -7.21
N ASP A 346 -2.36 12.52 -8.31
CA ASP A 346 -2.31 13.99 -8.30
C ASP A 346 -3.66 14.59 -7.89
N SER A 347 -4.77 14.06 -8.38
CA SER A 347 -6.12 14.51 -8.00
C SER A 347 -6.42 14.27 -6.51
N VAL A 348 -5.91 13.20 -5.91
CA VAL A 348 -6.01 12.97 -4.45
C VAL A 348 -5.25 14.05 -3.68
N ALA A 349 -4.03 14.38 -4.12
CA ALA A 349 -3.22 15.41 -3.50
C ALA A 349 -3.89 16.80 -3.64
N GLU A 350 -4.44 17.14 -4.81
CA GLU A 350 -5.17 18.39 -5.03
C GLU A 350 -6.38 18.50 -4.11
N LEU A 351 -7.15 17.43 -3.93
CA LEU A 351 -8.32 17.44 -3.05
C LEU A 351 -7.92 17.61 -1.57
N PHE A 352 -6.80 17.03 -1.17
CA PHE A 352 -6.23 17.25 0.15
C PHE A 352 -5.78 18.70 0.36
N GLU A 353 -5.18 19.35 -0.64
CA GLU A 353 -4.82 20.77 -0.55
C GLU A 353 -6.06 21.68 -0.43
N VAL A 354 -7.18 21.34 -1.06
CA VAL A 354 -8.46 22.05 -0.85
C VAL A 354 -8.91 21.93 0.61
N TYR A 355 -8.86 20.73 1.19
CA TYR A 355 -9.17 20.53 2.61
C TYR A 355 -8.25 21.36 3.51
N LYS A 356 -6.93 21.25 3.32
CA LYS A 356 -5.92 21.98 4.08
C LYS A 356 -6.12 23.49 4.03
N THR A 357 -6.27 24.04 2.82
CA THR A 357 -6.51 25.47 2.62
C THR A 357 -7.74 25.95 3.38
N TYR A 358 -8.82 25.16 3.38
CA TYR A 358 -10.01 25.47 4.15
C TYR A 358 -9.72 25.47 5.65
N MET A 359 -9.09 24.41 6.18
CA MET A 359 -8.78 24.28 7.60
C MET A 359 -7.86 25.40 8.09
N ASP A 360 -6.79 25.70 7.37
CA ASP A 360 -5.85 26.79 7.67
C ASP A 360 -6.57 28.15 7.72
N SER A 361 -7.53 28.37 6.81
CA SER A 361 -8.33 29.60 6.81
C SER A 361 -9.23 29.77 8.03
N GLN A 362 -9.64 28.68 8.68
CA GLN A 362 -10.43 28.73 9.91
C GLN A 362 -9.56 28.89 11.15
N ILE A 363 -8.43 28.18 11.22
CA ILE A 363 -7.46 28.29 12.31
C ILE A 363 -6.83 29.70 12.36
N ALA A 364 -6.54 30.31 11.21
CA ALA A 364 -5.99 31.66 11.11
C ALA A 364 -6.89 32.76 11.71
N LYS A 365 -8.14 32.44 12.11
CA LYS A 365 -9.03 33.35 12.81
C LYS A 365 -8.75 33.45 14.32
N ASP A 366 -7.68 32.82 14.80
CA ASP A 366 -7.21 32.82 16.22
C ASP A 366 -8.28 32.40 17.25
N ALA A 367 -9.24 31.58 16.82
CA ALA A 367 -10.38 31.23 17.64
C ALA A 367 -10.13 30.07 18.61
N PHE A 368 -9.26 29.14 18.22
CA PHE A 368 -8.98 27.92 19.01
C PHE A 368 -7.70 27.21 18.51
N VAL A 369 -7.22 26.24 19.29
CA VAL A 369 -6.13 25.34 18.92
C VAL A 369 -6.71 23.94 18.72
N ASP A 370 -6.42 23.33 17.58
CA ASP A 370 -6.70 21.92 17.32
C ASP A 370 -5.52 21.06 17.76
N SER A 371 -5.77 19.87 18.30
CA SER A 371 -4.72 18.90 18.65
C SER A 371 -3.89 18.45 17.43
N GLY A 372 -4.49 18.52 16.25
CA GLY A 372 -3.89 18.11 14.98
C GLY A 372 -3.82 16.60 14.75
N GLU A 373 -4.35 15.79 15.67
CA GLU A 373 -4.32 14.33 15.57
C GLU A 373 -5.15 13.83 14.38
N GLY A 374 -6.36 14.37 14.20
CA GLY A 374 -7.19 14.08 13.04
C GLY A 374 -6.55 14.48 11.72
N TYR A 375 -5.84 15.64 11.69
CA TYR A 375 -5.12 16.09 10.51
C TYR A 375 -3.92 15.18 10.18
N SER A 376 -3.14 14.80 11.18
CA SER A 376 -1.97 13.92 10.98
C SER A 376 -2.39 12.51 10.52
N ALA A 377 -3.48 11.97 11.06
CA ALA A 377 -4.04 10.69 10.64
C ALA A 377 -4.57 10.75 9.19
N LEU A 378 -5.21 11.87 8.80
CA LEU A 378 -5.62 12.09 7.41
C LEU A 378 -4.41 12.17 6.47
N LEU A 379 -3.37 12.91 6.84
CA LEU A 379 -2.15 13.01 6.05
C LEU A 379 -1.49 11.65 5.83
N GLN A 380 -1.44 10.81 6.86
CA GLN A 380 -0.94 9.44 6.75
C GLN A 380 -1.79 8.61 5.79
N THR A 381 -3.12 8.69 5.90
CA THR A 381 -4.04 7.98 5.00
C THR A 381 -3.86 8.40 3.53
N ILE A 382 -3.66 9.69 3.27
CA ILE A 382 -3.40 10.19 1.91
C ILE A 382 -2.05 9.72 1.40
N ALA A 383 -1.00 9.77 2.23
CA ALA A 383 0.33 9.27 1.88
C ALA A 383 0.31 7.78 1.53
N SER A 384 -0.34 6.95 2.36
CA SER A 384 -0.52 5.52 2.10
C SER A 384 -1.36 5.26 0.83
N SER A 385 -2.39 6.07 0.56
CA SER A 385 -3.18 5.98 -0.67
C SER A 385 -2.34 6.24 -1.92
N ILE A 386 -1.50 7.28 -1.89
CA ILE A 386 -0.59 7.62 -2.99
C ILE A 386 0.46 6.52 -3.17
N GLN A 387 0.99 5.95 -2.10
CA GLN A 387 1.93 4.84 -2.14
C GLN A 387 1.32 3.62 -2.86
N VAL A 388 0.12 3.18 -2.46
CA VAL A 388 -0.61 2.08 -3.14
C VAL A 388 -0.81 2.37 -4.62
N MET A 389 -1.17 3.60 -4.98
CA MET A 389 -1.34 3.98 -6.38
C MET A 389 -0.02 3.97 -7.15
N GLN A 390 1.08 4.40 -6.56
CA GLN A 390 2.41 4.34 -7.19
C GLN A 390 2.84 2.89 -7.43
N GLU A 391 2.68 2.01 -6.45
CA GLU A 391 2.98 0.58 -6.61
C GLU A 391 2.12 -0.07 -7.70
N ALA A 392 0.82 0.21 -7.71
CA ALA A 392 -0.08 -0.26 -8.76
C ALA A 392 0.32 0.25 -10.15
N ALA A 393 0.79 1.51 -10.24
CA ALA A 393 1.23 2.12 -11.48
C ALA A 393 2.44 1.41 -12.10
N PHE A 394 3.35 0.83 -11.28
CA PHE A 394 4.49 0.06 -11.81
C PHE A 394 4.07 -1.23 -12.51
N ASN A 395 2.94 -1.79 -12.13
CA ASN A 395 2.39 -3.02 -12.72
C ASN A 395 1.52 -2.77 -13.95
N LEU A 396 1.24 -1.50 -14.27
CA LEU A 396 0.40 -1.13 -15.40
C LEU A 396 1.22 -0.70 -16.62
N PRO A 397 0.71 -0.96 -17.84
CA PRO A 397 1.39 -0.63 -19.07
C PRO A 397 1.57 0.89 -19.23
N MET A 398 2.66 1.25 -19.92
CA MET A 398 2.94 2.63 -20.26
C MET A 398 2.15 3.04 -21.50
N THR A 399 1.55 4.21 -21.44
CA THR A 399 0.89 4.81 -22.62
C THR A 399 1.92 5.37 -23.58
N ARG A 400 1.82 4.99 -24.85
CA ARG A 400 2.62 5.55 -25.95
C ARG A 400 1.73 6.06 -27.06
N TYR A 401 2.25 6.99 -27.84
CA TYR A 401 1.58 7.59 -28.98
C TYR A 401 2.42 7.35 -30.23
N ILE A 402 1.75 6.99 -31.33
CA ILE A 402 2.37 6.86 -32.64
C ILE A 402 1.57 7.68 -33.66
N LYS A 403 2.27 8.50 -34.45
CA LYS A 403 1.66 9.20 -35.57
C LYS A 403 1.84 8.38 -36.84
N LEU A 404 0.73 8.03 -37.48
CA LEU A 404 0.74 7.15 -38.64
C LEU A 404 1.36 7.85 -39.86
N GLY A 405 2.35 7.20 -40.47
CA GLY A 405 3.01 7.68 -41.70
C GLY A 405 2.28 7.34 -43.00
N ARG A 406 1.25 6.47 -42.92
CA ARG A 406 0.38 6.05 -44.03
C ARG A 406 -0.96 5.60 -43.50
N ASP A 407 -1.95 5.48 -44.38
CA ASP A 407 -3.24 4.89 -44.05
C ASP A 407 -3.04 3.43 -43.62
N ARG A 408 -3.70 3.02 -42.50
CA ARG A 408 -3.57 1.68 -41.90
C ARG A 408 -4.91 1.09 -41.51
N GLN A 409 -5.09 -0.19 -41.74
CA GLN A 409 -6.21 -0.93 -41.15
C GLN A 409 -5.97 -1.13 -39.66
N VAL A 410 -7.02 -1.03 -38.84
CA VAL A 410 -6.93 -1.23 -37.39
C VAL A 410 -6.29 -2.55 -37.03
N ILE A 411 -6.68 -3.63 -37.70
CA ILE A 411 -6.17 -4.99 -37.45
C ILE A 411 -4.67 -5.09 -37.76
N GLU A 412 -4.22 -4.53 -38.91
CA GLU A 412 -2.80 -4.50 -39.30
C GLU A 412 -1.97 -3.77 -38.25
N LEU A 413 -2.46 -2.62 -37.80
CA LEU A 413 -1.80 -1.79 -36.77
C LEU A 413 -1.72 -2.51 -35.44
N LEU A 414 -2.79 -3.16 -35.00
CA LEU A 414 -2.83 -3.90 -33.73
C LEU A 414 -1.87 -5.10 -33.75
N CYS A 415 -1.78 -5.83 -34.87
CA CYS A 415 -0.83 -6.92 -35.00
C CYS A 415 0.64 -6.42 -35.00
N GLU A 416 0.89 -5.21 -35.52
CA GLU A 416 2.22 -4.59 -35.49
C GLU A 416 2.60 -4.11 -34.06
N LEU A 417 1.64 -3.53 -33.31
CA LEU A 417 1.86 -2.98 -31.98
C LEU A 417 1.90 -4.04 -30.87
N TYR A 418 1.05 -5.05 -30.98
CA TYR A 418 0.80 -6.04 -29.91
C TYR A 418 1.13 -7.49 -30.32
N GLY A 419 1.59 -7.71 -31.56
CA GLY A 419 1.87 -9.05 -32.05
C GLY A 419 0.64 -9.79 -32.56
N PRO A 420 0.75 -11.13 -32.80
CA PRO A 420 -0.33 -11.92 -33.43
C PRO A 420 -1.66 -11.87 -32.70
N ASP A 421 -1.64 -11.69 -31.38
CA ASP A 421 -2.84 -11.65 -30.52
C ASP A 421 -3.45 -10.24 -30.40
N GLY A 422 -2.88 -9.26 -31.09
CA GLY A 422 -3.33 -7.86 -31.05
C GLY A 422 -4.79 -7.65 -31.46
N PHE A 423 -5.33 -8.56 -32.31
CA PHE A 423 -6.73 -8.50 -32.73
C PHE A 423 -7.74 -8.65 -31.57
N ASN A 424 -7.35 -9.26 -30.44
CA ASN A 424 -8.19 -9.40 -29.26
C ASN A 424 -8.44 -8.05 -28.56
N ARG A 425 -7.66 -7.01 -28.86
CA ARG A 425 -7.76 -5.66 -28.30
C ARG A 425 -8.45 -4.64 -29.20
N ILE A 426 -9.15 -5.07 -30.23
CA ILE A 426 -9.82 -4.19 -31.21
C ILE A 426 -10.78 -3.23 -30.52
N ASP A 427 -11.68 -3.72 -29.70
CA ASP A 427 -12.69 -2.91 -29.02
C ASP A 427 -12.07 -1.90 -28.04
N GLU A 428 -11.05 -2.33 -27.30
CA GLU A 428 -10.27 -1.47 -26.42
C GLU A 428 -9.60 -0.33 -27.19
N PHE A 429 -8.90 -0.66 -28.26
CA PHE A 429 -8.19 0.29 -29.10
C PHE A 429 -9.10 1.32 -29.77
N ILE A 430 -10.27 0.87 -30.28
CA ILE A 430 -11.30 1.75 -30.87
C ILE A 430 -11.79 2.76 -29.84
N ASN A 431 -12.14 2.29 -28.65
CA ASN A 431 -12.67 3.12 -27.58
C ASN A 431 -11.60 4.10 -27.06
N ASP A 432 -10.37 3.64 -26.86
CA ASP A 432 -9.28 4.46 -26.33
C ASP A 432 -8.85 5.59 -27.26
N ASN A 433 -8.98 5.36 -28.56
CA ASN A 433 -8.65 6.34 -29.57
C ASN A 433 -9.85 7.10 -30.11
N ASN A 434 -11.07 6.84 -29.58
CA ASN A 434 -12.31 7.42 -30.07
C ASN A 434 -12.42 7.36 -31.60
N LEU A 435 -12.16 6.20 -32.17
CA LEU A 435 -12.21 6.02 -33.62
C LEU A 435 -13.65 6.10 -34.12
N ASN A 436 -13.89 6.90 -35.14
CA ASN A 436 -15.19 6.96 -35.78
C ASN A 436 -15.41 5.76 -36.73
N ALA A 437 -16.62 5.59 -37.27
CA ALA A 437 -16.98 4.43 -38.10
C ALA A 437 -16.09 4.27 -39.34
N GLU A 438 -15.57 5.35 -39.94
CA GLU A 438 -14.69 5.33 -41.09
C GLU A 438 -13.26 4.93 -40.65
N GLU A 439 -12.79 5.48 -39.52
CA GLU A 439 -11.49 5.18 -38.95
C GLU A 439 -11.36 3.75 -38.41
N ILE A 440 -12.48 3.11 -38.03
CA ILE A 440 -12.48 1.68 -37.64
C ILE A 440 -12.04 0.78 -38.80
N VAL A 441 -12.37 1.16 -40.02
CA VAL A 441 -11.96 0.41 -41.22
C VAL A 441 -10.55 0.80 -41.66
N LEU A 442 -10.29 2.10 -41.72
CA LEU A 442 -9.01 2.63 -42.21
C LEU A 442 -8.66 3.93 -41.45
N ILE A 443 -7.58 3.88 -40.66
CA ILE A 443 -7.07 5.04 -39.93
C ILE A 443 -6.22 5.86 -40.91
N PRO A 444 -6.52 7.18 -41.09
CA PRO A 444 -5.84 8.00 -42.05
C PRO A 444 -4.40 8.35 -41.63
N MET A 445 -3.56 8.58 -42.61
CA MET A 445 -2.19 9.09 -42.43
C MET A 445 -2.23 10.40 -41.62
N GLY A 446 -1.28 10.54 -40.68
CA GLY A 446 -1.17 11.73 -39.82
C GLY A 446 -1.99 11.66 -38.55
N ARG A 447 -2.90 10.70 -38.42
CA ARG A 447 -3.63 10.43 -37.18
C ARG A 447 -2.65 9.96 -36.12
N GLU A 448 -2.72 10.54 -34.93
CA GLU A 448 -2.01 10.09 -33.75
C GLU A 448 -2.91 9.09 -33.01
N VAL A 449 -2.37 7.91 -32.72
CA VAL A 449 -3.07 6.85 -31.98
C VAL A 449 -2.31 6.48 -30.73
N ARG A 450 -3.06 6.22 -29.68
CA ARG A 450 -2.57 5.79 -28.38
C ARG A 450 -2.52 4.27 -28.31
N TYR A 451 -1.46 3.73 -27.71
CA TYR A 451 -1.30 2.32 -27.45
C TYR A 451 -0.54 2.07 -26.15
N TYR A 452 -0.58 0.86 -25.63
CA TYR A 452 0.01 0.47 -24.35
C TYR A 452 1.16 -0.52 -24.54
N VAL A 453 2.25 -0.31 -23.76
CA VAL A 453 3.46 -1.17 -23.80
C VAL A 453 3.84 -1.57 -22.40
#